data_3e90804b94b25d549e0d0b81b3ffd83a
#
_entry.id   3e90804b94b25d549e0d0b81b3ffd83a
#
_cell.length_a   1.000
_cell.length_b   1.000
_cell.length_c   1.000
_cell.angle_alpha   90.00
_cell.angle_beta   90.00
_cell.angle_gamma   90.00
#
_symmetry.space_group_name_H-M   'P 1'
#
loop_
_entity.id
_entity.type
_entity.pdbx_description
1 polymer ?
#
loop_
_entity_poly.entity_id
_entity_poly.type
_entity_poly.pdbx_seq_one_letter_code
_entity_poly.pdbx_strand_id
1 'polypeptide(L)'
;MIDILGTDYKIIECDEAQMQDKDNEGECDRYAKIIRINSDAFIGENLTGNIKGAINKVIRHELFHAIFHEAGLDCYAEDETLVDALAILYPKINKIMEVNTDE
;
A
#
# COMPACT_ATOMS: atom_id res chain seq x y z
N MET A 1 9.22 -11.07 -3.75
CA MET A 1 8.70 -10.99 -2.36
C MET A 1 9.32 -9.81 -1.63
N ILE A 2 8.63 -9.27 -0.68
CA ILE A 2 9.14 -8.18 0.16
C ILE A 2 9.14 -8.63 1.62
N ASP A 3 10.25 -8.37 2.32
CA ASP A 3 10.37 -8.66 3.75
C ASP A 3 9.77 -7.50 4.55
N ILE A 4 8.73 -7.82 5.32
CA ILE A 4 8.08 -6.85 6.22
C ILE A 4 8.32 -7.31 7.65
N LEU A 5 9.29 -6.67 8.30
CA LEU A 5 9.67 -6.96 9.69
C LEU A 5 9.91 -8.45 9.96
N GLY A 6 10.60 -9.13 9.03
CA GLY A 6 10.93 -10.53 9.12
C GLY A 6 9.93 -11.48 8.50
N THR A 7 8.84 -10.99 7.93
CA THR A 7 7.82 -11.80 7.26
C THR A 7 7.75 -11.47 5.78
N ASP A 8 7.83 -12.49 4.94
CA ASP A 8 7.77 -12.32 3.49
C ASP A 8 6.33 -12.16 3.02
N TYR A 9 6.10 -11.08 2.28
CA TYR A 9 4.83 -10.81 1.59
C TYR A 9 5.02 -10.86 0.09
N LYS A 10 3.99 -11.24 -0.64
CA LYS A 10 3.90 -11.11 -2.09
C LYS A 10 3.06 -9.91 -2.45
N ILE A 11 3.49 -9.16 -3.45
CA ILE A 11 2.68 -8.10 -4.07
C ILE A 11 2.28 -8.62 -5.44
N ILE A 12 0.98 -8.77 -5.68
CA ILE A 12 0.45 -9.31 -6.93
C ILE A 12 -0.54 -8.34 -7.55
N GLU A 13 -0.52 -8.25 -8.87
CA GLU A 13 -1.53 -7.57 -9.65
C GLU A 13 -2.64 -8.58 -9.99
N CYS A 14 -3.88 -8.16 -9.77
CA CYS A 14 -5.06 -9.00 -9.98
C CYS A 14 -6.07 -8.27 -10.85
N ASP A 15 -7.03 -9.01 -11.40
CA ASP A 15 -8.27 -8.44 -11.90
C ASP A 15 -9.29 -8.34 -10.75
N GLU A 16 -10.44 -7.69 -11.00
CA GLU A 16 -11.45 -7.50 -9.94
C GLU A 16 -12.02 -8.81 -9.42
N ALA A 17 -12.03 -9.87 -10.24
CA ALA A 17 -12.55 -11.18 -9.82
C ALA A 17 -11.64 -11.87 -8.80
N GLN A 18 -10.36 -11.52 -8.77
CA GLN A 18 -9.38 -12.09 -7.85
C GLN A 18 -9.28 -11.31 -6.53
N MET A 19 -9.92 -10.14 -6.46
CA MET A 19 -9.99 -9.35 -5.22
C MET A 19 -11.04 -9.94 -4.30
N GLN A 20 -10.85 -9.80 -2.98
CA GLN A 20 -11.88 -10.14 -2.00
C GLN A 20 -13.08 -9.20 -2.13
N ASP A 21 -12.81 -7.92 -2.38
CA ASP A 21 -13.82 -6.93 -2.72
C ASP A 21 -13.42 -6.27 -4.04
N LYS A 22 -14.26 -6.46 -5.07
CA LYS A 22 -14.01 -5.94 -6.43
C LYS A 22 -13.90 -4.42 -6.49
N ASP A 23 -14.45 -3.71 -5.51
CA ASP A 23 -14.44 -2.25 -5.48
C ASP A 23 -13.18 -1.69 -4.82
N ASN A 24 -12.36 -2.53 -4.20
CA ASN A 24 -11.09 -2.10 -3.63
C ASN A 24 -10.04 -1.89 -4.71
N GLU A 25 -9.25 -0.84 -4.58
CA GLU A 25 -8.06 -0.63 -5.40
C GLU A 25 -6.90 -1.53 -4.98
N GLY A 26 -6.81 -1.83 -3.68
CA GLY A 26 -5.81 -2.72 -3.12
C GLY A 26 -6.33 -3.41 -1.87
N GLU A 27 -5.69 -4.50 -1.49
CA GLU A 27 -6.01 -5.27 -0.29
C GLU A 27 -4.74 -5.79 0.35
N CYS A 28 -4.74 -5.83 1.69
CA CYS A 28 -3.70 -6.50 2.46
C CYS A 28 -4.32 -7.72 3.14
N ASP A 29 -3.93 -8.91 2.69
CA ASP A 29 -4.32 -10.17 3.31
C ASP A 29 -3.22 -10.60 4.28
N ARG A 30 -3.38 -10.23 5.55
CA ARG A 30 -2.36 -10.48 6.58
C ARG A 30 -2.18 -11.96 6.90
N TYR A 31 -3.18 -12.78 6.64
CA TYR A 31 -3.12 -14.21 6.91
C TYR A 31 -2.40 -14.98 5.80
N ALA A 32 -2.68 -14.62 4.55
CA ALA A 32 -2.01 -15.20 3.38
C ALA A 32 -0.66 -14.54 3.10
N LYS A 33 -0.36 -13.40 3.72
CA LYS A 33 0.85 -12.60 3.48
C LYS A 33 0.94 -12.14 2.02
N ILE A 34 -0.17 -11.60 1.53
CA ILE A 34 -0.32 -11.15 0.15
C ILE A 34 -0.90 -9.73 0.15
N ILE A 35 -0.33 -8.89 -0.69
CA ILE A 35 -0.89 -7.60 -1.06
C ILE A 35 -1.39 -7.72 -2.50
N ARG A 36 -2.69 -7.47 -2.72
CA ARG A 36 -3.30 -7.51 -4.05
C ARG A 36 -3.55 -6.09 -4.52
N ILE A 37 -3.20 -5.84 -5.77
CA ILE A 37 -3.48 -4.57 -6.44
C ILE A 37 -4.46 -4.86 -7.58
N ASN A 38 -5.62 -4.21 -7.53
CA ASN A 38 -6.66 -4.38 -8.52
C ASN A 38 -6.35 -3.58 -9.78
N SER A 39 -5.83 -4.25 -10.81
CA SER A 39 -5.47 -3.60 -12.07
C SER A 39 -6.68 -2.94 -12.75
N ASP A 40 -7.86 -3.52 -12.61
CA ASP A 40 -9.06 -2.99 -13.25
C ASP A 40 -9.50 -1.63 -12.66
N ALA A 41 -9.14 -1.35 -11.40
CA ALA A 41 -9.43 -0.07 -10.78
C ALA A 41 -8.67 1.10 -11.42
N PHE A 42 -7.63 0.81 -12.18
CA PHE A 42 -6.77 1.81 -12.86
C PHE A 42 -7.02 1.86 -14.37
N ILE A 43 -8.06 1.19 -14.84
CA ILE A 43 -8.52 1.20 -16.24
C ILE A 43 -9.82 2.01 -16.28
N GLY A 44 -9.85 3.08 -17.07
CA GLY A 44 -11.08 3.83 -17.23
C GLY A 44 -10.87 5.20 -17.87
N GLU A 45 -11.98 5.77 -18.34
CA GLU A 45 -12.00 7.03 -19.07
C GLU A 45 -11.59 8.24 -18.22
N ASN A 46 -11.70 8.10 -16.89
CA ASN A 46 -11.42 9.20 -15.96
C ASN A 46 -9.99 9.18 -15.40
N LEU A 47 -9.20 8.17 -15.75
CA LEU A 47 -7.81 8.08 -15.31
C LEU A 47 -6.92 8.85 -16.27
N THR A 48 -6.79 10.13 -15.98
CA THR A 48 -5.86 11.01 -16.70
C THR A 48 -4.65 11.29 -15.81
N GLY A 49 -3.45 11.27 -16.40
CA GLY A 49 -2.25 11.64 -15.69
C GLY A 49 -1.42 10.44 -15.19
N ASN A 50 -0.88 10.54 -13.99
CA ASN A 50 0.14 9.62 -13.50
C ASN A 50 -0.45 8.35 -12.87
N ILE A 51 -0.82 7.38 -13.72
CA ILE A 51 -1.34 6.07 -13.27
C ILE A 51 -0.31 5.33 -12.41
N LYS A 52 0.96 5.37 -12.80
CA LYS A 52 2.04 4.72 -12.03
C LYS A 52 2.14 5.30 -10.62
N GLY A 53 2.02 6.61 -10.48
CA GLY A 53 2.00 7.26 -9.17
C GLY A 53 0.81 6.83 -8.33
N ALA A 54 -0.38 6.69 -8.94
CA ALA A 54 -1.58 6.22 -8.27
C ALA A 54 -1.42 4.78 -7.77
N ILE A 55 -0.87 3.89 -8.60
CA ILE A 55 -0.59 2.49 -8.22
C ILE A 55 0.42 2.45 -7.09
N ASN A 56 1.49 3.21 -7.16
CA ASN A 56 2.51 3.26 -6.10
C ASN A 56 1.93 3.75 -4.77
N LYS A 57 1.01 4.70 -4.80
CA LYS A 57 0.32 5.16 -3.59
C LYS A 57 -0.51 4.03 -2.97
N VAL A 58 -1.24 3.28 -3.79
CA VAL A 58 -2.04 2.13 -3.32
C VAL A 58 -1.13 1.06 -2.72
N ILE A 59 -0.01 0.76 -3.36
CA ILE A 59 0.98 -0.18 -2.82
C ILE A 59 1.46 0.28 -1.45
N ARG A 60 1.84 1.55 -1.29
CA ARG A 60 2.27 2.09 0.00
C ARG A 60 1.17 1.99 1.06
N HIS A 61 -0.08 2.26 0.69
CA HIS A 61 -1.22 2.15 1.59
C HIS A 61 -1.33 0.71 2.14
N GLU A 62 -1.30 -0.29 1.27
CA GLU A 62 -1.37 -1.68 1.69
C GLU A 62 -0.12 -2.13 2.47
N LEU A 63 1.05 -1.62 2.11
CA LEU A 63 2.28 -1.88 2.87
C LEU A 63 2.20 -1.36 4.30
N PHE A 64 1.61 -0.19 4.53
CA PHE A 64 1.42 0.32 5.90
C PHE A 64 0.44 -0.53 6.70
N HIS A 65 -0.63 -1.06 6.09
CA HIS A 65 -1.47 -2.06 6.75
C HIS A 65 -0.63 -3.25 7.21
N ALA A 66 0.17 -3.81 6.32
CA ALA A 66 1.02 -4.96 6.61
C ALA A 66 2.05 -4.66 7.70
N ILE A 67 2.71 -3.50 7.64
CA ILE A 67 3.70 -3.08 8.64
C ILE A 67 3.08 -3.01 10.02
N PHE A 68 1.92 -2.38 10.17
CA PHE A 68 1.24 -2.30 11.45
C PHE A 68 0.83 -3.68 11.98
N HIS A 69 0.31 -4.56 11.13
CA HIS A 69 -0.04 -5.92 11.53
C HIS A 69 1.18 -6.71 11.97
N GLU A 70 2.28 -6.66 11.22
CA GLU A 70 3.50 -7.39 11.57
C GLU A 70 4.19 -6.80 12.81
N ALA A 71 3.96 -5.54 13.11
CA ALA A 71 4.45 -4.89 14.34
C ALA A 71 3.55 -5.17 15.57
N GLY A 72 2.45 -5.88 15.40
CA GLY A 72 1.50 -6.12 16.48
C GLY A 72 0.61 -4.92 16.82
N LEU A 73 0.52 -3.95 15.91
CA LEU A 73 -0.24 -2.71 16.11
C LEU A 73 -1.56 -2.75 15.31
N ASP A 74 -2.37 -3.78 15.54
CA ASP A 74 -3.57 -4.04 14.76
C ASP A 74 -4.58 -2.89 14.78
N CYS A 75 -4.71 -2.19 15.91
CA CYS A 75 -5.63 -1.05 16.01
C CYS A 75 -5.22 0.10 15.08
N TYR A 76 -3.92 0.28 14.85
CA TYR A 76 -3.44 1.29 13.90
C TYR A 76 -3.53 0.79 12.45
N ALA A 77 -3.38 -0.51 12.24
CA ALA A 77 -3.56 -1.12 10.92
C ALA A 77 -4.99 -0.92 10.39
N GLU A 78 -5.99 -0.83 11.26
CA GLU A 78 -7.40 -0.65 10.90
C GLU A 78 -7.80 0.83 10.80
N ASP A 79 -6.92 1.75 11.16
CA ASP A 79 -7.16 3.19 11.04
C ASP A 79 -6.84 3.65 9.62
N GLU A 80 -7.86 3.66 8.76
CA GLU A 80 -7.71 4.03 7.35
C GLU A 80 -7.23 5.47 7.17
N THR A 81 -7.61 6.38 8.03
CA THR A 81 -7.15 7.78 7.98
C THR A 81 -5.65 7.86 8.23
N LEU A 82 -5.16 7.17 9.24
CA LEU A 82 -3.73 7.13 9.55
C LEU A 82 -2.94 6.45 8.43
N VAL A 83 -3.39 5.29 7.99
CA VAL A 83 -2.71 4.52 6.94
C VAL A 83 -2.63 5.33 5.64
N ASP A 84 -3.71 5.96 5.24
CA ASP A 84 -3.73 6.78 4.02
C ASP A 84 -2.83 8.01 4.15
N ALA A 85 -2.85 8.67 5.31
CA ALA A 85 -1.97 9.79 5.58
C ALA A 85 -0.49 9.41 5.46
N LEU A 86 -0.11 8.26 6.02
CA LEU A 86 1.27 7.75 5.92
C LEU A 86 1.64 7.40 4.48
N ALA A 87 0.74 6.80 3.72
CA ALA A 87 0.98 6.49 2.32
C ALA A 87 1.24 7.75 1.47
N ILE A 88 0.54 8.83 1.78
CA ILE A 88 0.72 10.14 1.12
C ILE A 88 2.03 10.80 1.57
N LEU A 89 2.30 10.78 2.88
CA LEU A 89 3.40 11.54 3.47
C LEU A 89 4.76 10.87 3.33
N TYR A 90 4.80 9.53 3.19
CA TYR A 90 6.07 8.80 3.20
C TYR A 90 7.11 9.34 2.21
N PRO A 91 6.80 9.57 0.93
CA PRO A 91 7.81 10.10 0.00
C PRO A 91 8.33 11.49 0.41
N LYS A 92 7.47 12.29 1.02
CA LYS A 92 7.82 13.65 1.48
C LYS A 92 8.70 13.59 2.72
N ILE A 93 8.37 12.74 3.67
CA ILE A 93 9.15 12.55 4.90
C ILE A 93 10.53 11.99 4.57
N ASN A 94 10.60 10.99 3.72
CA ASN A 94 11.86 10.39 3.29
C ASN A 94 12.80 11.43 2.66
N LYS A 95 12.25 12.29 1.81
CA LYS A 95 13.02 13.37 1.19
C LYS A 95 13.55 14.38 2.21
N ILE A 96 12.75 14.73 3.22
CA ILE A 96 13.18 15.63 4.31
C ILE A 96 14.32 15.00 5.10
N MET A 97 14.22 13.71 5.41
CA MET A 97 15.25 13.00 6.17
C MET A 97 16.57 12.92 5.41
N GLU A 98 16.54 12.74 4.10
CA GLU A 98 17.75 12.73 3.26
C GLU A 98 18.49 14.08 3.32
N VAL A 99 17.77 15.18 3.31
CA VAL A 99 18.37 16.53 3.36
C VAL A 99 19.11 16.78 4.68
N ASN A 100 18.58 16.25 5.78
CA ASN A 100 19.11 16.55 7.13
C ASN A 100 20.31 15.70 7.52
N THR A 101 20.66 14.66 6.75
CA THR A 101 21.79 13.79 7.10
C THR A 101 23.15 14.42 6.87
N ASP A 102 23.24 15.47 6.07
CA ASP A 102 24.50 16.13 5.70
C ASP A 102 24.83 17.36 6.53
N GLU A 103 24.04 17.67 7.53
CA GLU A 103 24.26 18.83 8.41
C GLU A 103 25.06 18.52 9.67
#